data_89a7b8111a9e53cfd6550123cd8e3518
#
_entry.id   89a7b8111a9e53cfd6550123cd8e3518
#
_cell.length_a   1.000
_cell.length_b   1.000
_cell.length_c   1.000
_cell.angle_alpha   90.00
_cell.angle_beta   90.00
_cell.angle_gamma   90.00
#
_symmetry.space_group_name_H-M   'P 1'
#
loop_
_entity.id
_entity.type
_entity.pdbx_description
1 polymer ?
#
loop_
_entity_poly.entity_id
_entity_poly.type
_entity_poly.pdbx_seq_one_letter_code
_entity_poly.pdbx_strand_id
1 'polypeptide(L)'
;MAITSTAQSPPVLDTNGQPLRRGVEYYISPAITDVGGNLTLKSRSNAPCPLFVGQEPVTSTNIGLPVTFRPTEAGKDIIDEGTSLNIVFEALSTCATSTQWRVDATESDTGRRFVGIGDEDGPAGIFGISRDNGAYNIVWCPAMMGRPRCGRAGILVENGVRLVALDGDAFPFEFIKA
;
A
#
# COMPACT_ATOMS: atom_id res chain seq x y z
N MET A 1 -37.83 -20.73 -6.54
CA MET A 1 -37.05 -19.50 -6.79
C MET A 1 -35.69 -19.67 -6.15
N ALA A 2 -34.64 -19.74 -6.94
CA ALA A 2 -33.27 -19.77 -6.41
C ALA A 2 -32.91 -18.35 -5.97
N ILE A 3 -32.70 -18.15 -4.69
CA ILE A 3 -32.13 -16.90 -4.17
C ILE A 3 -30.65 -16.95 -4.45
N THR A 4 -30.19 -16.22 -5.48
CA THR A 4 -28.78 -16.02 -5.73
C THR A 4 -28.25 -15.08 -4.65
N SER A 5 -27.66 -15.65 -3.60
CA SER A 5 -26.88 -14.89 -2.63
C SER A 5 -25.58 -14.44 -3.32
N THR A 6 -25.49 -13.16 -3.65
CA THR A 6 -24.20 -12.56 -4.03
C THR A 6 -23.33 -12.52 -2.76
N ALA A 7 -22.32 -13.39 -2.71
CA ALA A 7 -21.34 -13.35 -1.63
C ALA A 7 -20.62 -11.99 -1.67
N GLN A 8 -20.73 -11.19 -0.61
CA GLN A 8 -19.94 -9.98 -0.44
C GLN A 8 -18.50 -10.37 -0.10
N SER A 9 -17.54 -9.58 -0.60
CA SER A 9 -16.14 -9.73 -0.20
C SER A 9 -16.01 -9.49 1.30
N PRO A 10 -15.21 -10.32 2.00
CA PRO A 10 -15.03 -10.14 3.44
C PRO A 10 -14.29 -8.83 3.75
N PRO A 11 -14.52 -8.23 4.91
CA PRO A 11 -13.78 -7.05 5.31
C PRO A 11 -12.30 -7.37 5.57
N VAL A 12 -11.45 -6.40 5.27
CA VAL A 12 -10.06 -6.44 5.70
C VAL A 12 -10.02 -6.11 7.20
N LEU A 13 -9.33 -6.93 7.97
CA LEU A 13 -9.29 -6.79 9.43
C LEU A 13 -7.94 -6.24 9.91
N ASP A 14 -7.98 -5.42 10.95
CA ASP A 14 -6.77 -5.03 11.68
C ASP A 14 -6.29 -6.14 12.62
N THR A 15 -5.19 -5.91 13.32
CA THR A 15 -4.62 -6.89 14.26
C THR A 15 -5.51 -7.16 15.48
N ASN A 16 -6.52 -6.34 15.71
CA ASN A 16 -7.54 -6.56 16.76
C ASN A 16 -8.78 -7.29 16.24
N GLY A 17 -8.77 -7.68 14.96
CA GLY A 17 -9.92 -8.36 14.34
C GLY A 17 -11.06 -7.42 13.95
N GLN A 18 -10.83 -6.11 13.92
CA GLN A 18 -11.84 -5.12 13.53
C GLN A 18 -11.69 -4.74 12.06
N PRO A 19 -12.80 -4.54 11.34
CA PRO A 19 -12.75 -4.08 9.96
C PRO A 19 -12.02 -2.75 9.82
N LEU A 20 -11.20 -2.62 8.78
CA LEU A 20 -10.61 -1.34 8.43
C LEU A 20 -11.70 -0.36 8.00
N ARG A 21 -11.55 0.90 8.39
CA ARG A 21 -12.52 1.97 8.11
C ARG A 21 -11.90 3.13 7.37
N ARG A 22 -12.69 3.77 6.53
CA ARG A 22 -12.33 5.01 5.84
C ARG A 22 -11.81 6.05 6.84
N GLY A 23 -10.64 6.63 6.53
CA GLY A 23 -10.10 7.76 7.24
C GLY A 23 -9.56 7.49 8.65
N VAL A 24 -9.60 6.24 9.10
CA VAL A 24 -8.95 5.82 10.33
C VAL A 24 -7.48 5.55 10.05
N GLU A 25 -6.61 5.92 10.97
CA GLU A 25 -5.17 5.77 10.80
C GLU A 25 -4.71 4.38 11.21
N TYR A 26 -3.87 3.79 10.35
CA TYR A 26 -3.26 2.47 10.59
C TYR A 26 -1.78 2.51 10.22
N TYR A 27 -0.96 1.76 10.97
CA TYR A 27 0.37 1.41 10.52
C TYR A 27 0.27 0.16 9.64
N ILE A 28 1.04 0.15 8.55
CA ILE A 28 1.19 -1.04 7.73
C ILE A 28 2.47 -1.73 8.18
N SER A 29 2.32 -2.92 8.73
CA SER A 29 3.40 -3.68 9.35
C SER A 29 3.64 -4.98 8.59
N PRO A 30 4.88 -5.49 8.59
CA PRO A 30 5.09 -6.84 8.09
C PRO A 30 4.36 -7.86 8.97
N ALA A 31 3.72 -8.82 8.34
CA ALA A 31 3.10 -9.95 9.03
C ALA A 31 4.11 -11.06 9.37
N ILE A 32 5.36 -10.87 9.01
CA ILE A 32 6.49 -11.74 9.32
C ILE A 32 7.41 -11.01 10.29
N THR A 33 7.87 -11.71 11.32
CA THR A 33 8.79 -11.14 12.31
C THR A 33 10.22 -11.01 11.76
N ASP A 34 10.96 -10.03 12.27
CA ASP A 34 12.40 -9.82 12.03
C ASP A 34 12.81 -9.51 10.58
N VAL A 35 11.87 -9.02 9.77
CA VAL A 35 12.13 -8.66 8.36
C VAL A 35 12.06 -7.16 8.08
N GLY A 36 11.89 -6.35 9.09
CA GLY A 36 11.78 -4.90 8.99
C GLY A 36 10.67 -4.33 9.86
N GLY A 37 10.54 -3.03 9.87
CA GLY A 37 9.52 -2.30 10.59
C GLY A 37 8.33 -1.91 9.70
N ASN A 38 7.55 -0.97 10.20
CA ASN A 38 6.37 -0.45 9.50
C ASN A 38 6.76 0.36 8.26
N LEU A 39 5.81 0.52 7.36
CA LEU A 39 6.02 1.34 6.17
C LEU A 39 6.14 2.82 6.54
N THR A 40 6.89 3.54 5.72
CA THR A 40 7.26 4.93 5.92
C THR A 40 7.63 5.57 4.59
N LEU A 41 8.11 6.81 4.62
CA LEU A 41 8.68 7.49 3.47
C LEU A 41 10.21 7.40 3.51
N LYS A 42 10.81 7.10 2.36
CA LYS A 42 12.27 6.98 2.19
C LYS A 42 12.76 7.73 0.97
N SER A 43 13.94 8.33 1.09
CA SER A 43 14.69 8.80 -0.07
C SER A 43 15.43 7.63 -0.69
N ARG A 44 15.48 7.62 -2.01
CA ARG A 44 16.14 6.55 -2.76
C ARG A 44 17.62 6.84 -3.02
N SER A 45 18.00 8.10 -2.92
CA SER A 45 19.36 8.59 -3.14
C SER A 45 19.74 9.61 -2.08
N ASN A 46 20.91 10.22 -2.22
CA ASN A 46 21.33 11.29 -1.32
C ASN A 46 20.49 12.58 -1.47
N ALA A 47 19.68 12.69 -2.51
CA ALA A 47 18.75 13.79 -2.68
C ALA A 47 17.53 13.60 -1.74
N PRO A 48 17.06 14.68 -1.07
CA PRO A 48 15.91 14.57 -0.17
C PRO A 48 14.60 14.27 -0.90
N CYS A 49 14.49 14.60 -2.16
CA CYS A 49 13.30 14.39 -3.01
C CYS A 49 13.68 13.70 -4.32
N PRO A 50 12.80 12.93 -4.95
CA PRO A 50 11.47 12.55 -4.47
C PRO A 50 11.50 11.53 -3.35
N LEU A 51 10.39 11.40 -2.60
CA LEU A 51 10.20 10.36 -1.58
C LEU A 51 9.44 9.17 -2.15
N PHE A 52 9.76 8.00 -1.64
CA PHE A 52 9.15 6.73 -2.00
C PHE A 52 8.56 6.06 -0.77
N VAL A 53 7.58 5.20 -0.99
CA VAL A 53 7.11 4.31 0.07
C VAL A 53 8.20 3.29 0.34
N GLY A 54 8.61 3.21 1.58
CA GLY A 54 9.64 2.29 2.04
C GLY A 54 9.28 1.66 3.37
N GLN A 55 10.24 0.98 3.93
CA GLN A 55 10.06 0.26 5.19
C GLN A 55 11.17 0.67 6.16
N GLU A 56 10.80 0.90 7.41
CA GLU A 56 11.78 1.08 8.48
C GLU A 56 12.58 -0.21 8.67
N PRO A 57 13.90 -0.12 8.89
CA PRO A 57 14.68 -1.32 9.19
C PRO A 57 14.29 -1.89 10.56
N VAL A 58 14.56 -3.18 10.77
CA VAL A 58 14.24 -3.88 12.02
C VAL A 58 14.92 -3.25 13.25
N THR A 59 16.05 -2.62 13.05
CA THR A 59 16.82 -1.95 14.11
C THR A 59 16.38 -0.52 14.39
N SER A 60 15.44 0.01 13.59
CA SER A 60 14.96 1.38 13.77
C SER A 60 14.10 1.51 15.02
N THR A 61 14.26 2.63 15.73
CA THR A 61 13.35 3.02 16.80
C THR A 61 12.13 3.79 16.27
N ASN A 62 12.13 4.16 14.99
CA ASN A 62 10.99 4.81 14.34
C ASN A 62 9.88 3.79 14.09
N ILE A 63 8.67 4.16 14.46
CA ILE A 63 7.49 3.30 14.27
C ILE A 63 6.89 3.39 12.87
N GLY A 64 7.50 4.15 11.97
CA GLY A 64 6.96 4.42 10.64
C GLY A 64 5.90 5.51 10.65
N LEU A 65 5.13 5.60 9.57
CA LEU A 65 4.09 6.59 9.41
C LEU A 65 2.72 5.92 9.24
N PRO A 66 1.68 6.43 9.91
CA PRO A 66 0.34 5.90 9.71
C PRO A 66 -0.21 6.31 8.35
N VAL A 67 -1.09 5.46 7.81
CA VAL A 67 -1.85 5.73 6.60
C VAL A 67 -3.32 5.80 6.89
N THR A 68 -4.08 6.46 6.02
CA THR A 68 -5.52 6.30 5.90
C THR A 68 -5.85 5.62 4.59
N PHE A 69 -6.88 4.78 4.61
CA PHE A 69 -7.43 4.14 3.43
C PHE A 69 -8.70 4.89 3.03
N ARG A 70 -8.78 5.27 1.76
CA ARG A 70 -9.88 6.06 1.23
C ARG A 70 -10.51 5.34 0.04
N PRO A 71 -11.60 4.57 0.25
CA PRO A 71 -12.32 3.96 -0.86
C PRO A 71 -12.72 4.98 -1.92
N THR A 72 -12.56 4.62 -3.19
CA THR A 72 -12.93 5.49 -4.32
C THR A 72 -14.43 5.59 -4.47
N GLU A 73 -15.18 4.60 -3.99
CA GLU A 73 -16.64 4.60 -3.97
C GLU A 73 -17.17 5.53 -2.88
N ALA A 74 -17.98 6.50 -3.26
CA ALA A 74 -18.58 7.45 -2.32
C ALA A 74 -19.50 6.72 -1.33
N GLY A 75 -19.42 7.10 -0.05
CA GLY A 75 -20.24 6.53 1.00
C GLY A 75 -19.80 5.17 1.53
N LYS A 76 -18.78 4.56 0.94
CA LYS A 76 -18.23 3.31 1.43
C LYS A 76 -17.29 3.58 2.62
N ASP A 77 -17.63 3.03 3.79
CA ASP A 77 -16.91 3.24 5.03
C ASP A 77 -15.98 2.06 5.40
N ILE A 78 -16.43 0.84 5.18
CA ILE A 78 -15.68 -0.38 5.47
C ILE A 78 -14.81 -0.75 4.27
N ILE A 79 -13.56 -1.11 4.54
CA ILE A 79 -12.63 -1.61 3.53
C ILE A 79 -12.79 -3.12 3.42
N ASP A 80 -13.32 -3.59 2.30
CA ASP A 80 -13.43 -5.01 1.99
C ASP A 80 -12.25 -5.44 1.10
N GLU A 81 -11.99 -6.75 1.05
CA GLU A 81 -11.03 -7.29 0.09
C GLU A 81 -11.47 -6.91 -1.33
N GLY A 82 -10.54 -6.42 -2.12
CA GLY A 82 -10.79 -5.98 -3.48
C GLY A 82 -11.42 -4.59 -3.62
N THR A 83 -11.73 -3.89 -2.54
CA THR A 83 -12.20 -2.50 -2.59
C THR A 83 -11.12 -1.61 -3.22
N SER A 84 -11.49 -0.87 -4.27
CA SER A 84 -10.60 0.15 -4.85
C SER A 84 -10.43 1.32 -3.89
N LEU A 85 -9.18 1.65 -3.57
CA LEU A 85 -8.89 2.67 -2.57
C LEU A 85 -7.61 3.45 -2.89
N ASN A 86 -7.58 4.68 -2.40
CA ASN A 86 -6.35 5.45 -2.29
C ASN A 86 -5.74 5.19 -0.91
N ILE A 87 -4.41 5.19 -0.84
CA ILE A 87 -3.64 5.06 0.39
C ILE A 87 -2.87 6.36 0.59
N VAL A 88 -2.99 6.96 1.75
CA VAL A 88 -2.40 8.27 2.02
C VAL A 88 -1.64 8.22 3.34
N PHE A 89 -0.37 8.60 3.33
CA PHE A 89 0.35 8.79 4.60
C PHE A 89 -0.17 10.04 5.30
N GLU A 90 -0.44 9.92 6.59
CA GLU A 90 -0.84 11.04 7.44
C GLU A 90 0.41 11.77 7.97
N ALA A 91 1.11 12.42 7.04
CA ALA A 91 2.32 13.19 7.30
C ALA A 91 2.45 14.31 6.28
N LEU A 92 3.14 15.37 6.67
CA LEU A 92 3.49 16.45 5.76
C LEU A 92 4.82 16.14 5.07
N SER A 93 4.95 16.56 3.82
CA SER A 93 6.18 16.44 3.04
C SER A 93 6.48 17.75 2.32
N THR A 94 7.75 18.10 2.26
CA THR A 94 8.22 19.21 1.42
C THR A 94 8.49 18.77 -0.01
N CYS A 95 8.49 17.45 -0.26
CA CYS A 95 8.79 16.88 -1.57
C CYS A 95 7.56 16.78 -2.49
N ALA A 96 6.35 16.84 -1.93
CA ALA A 96 5.11 16.73 -2.68
C ALA A 96 3.97 17.42 -1.90
N THR A 97 2.98 17.92 -2.64
CA THR A 97 1.78 18.52 -2.03
C THR A 97 0.84 17.47 -1.46
N SER A 98 0.91 16.23 -1.95
CA SER A 98 0.13 15.10 -1.47
C SER A 98 1.05 13.95 -1.11
N THR A 99 0.69 13.24 -0.06
CA THR A 99 1.34 12.00 0.39
C THR A 99 0.54 10.75 0.00
N GLN A 100 -0.34 10.89 -0.98
CA GLN A 100 -1.06 9.77 -1.58
C GLN A 100 -0.09 8.87 -2.34
N TRP A 101 -0.23 7.57 -2.16
CA TRP A 101 0.57 6.58 -2.88
C TRP A 101 0.22 6.57 -4.36
N ARG A 102 1.24 6.40 -5.18
CA ARG A 102 1.08 6.21 -6.62
C ARG A 102 2.17 5.29 -7.14
N VAL A 103 1.83 4.49 -8.14
CA VAL A 103 2.82 3.66 -8.83
C VAL A 103 3.53 4.54 -9.86
N ASP A 104 4.84 4.60 -9.75
CA ASP A 104 5.66 5.33 -10.70
C ASP A 104 5.80 4.57 -12.04
N ALA A 105 6.22 5.27 -13.08
CA ALA A 105 6.48 4.67 -14.37
C ALA A 105 7.54 3.55 -14.25
N THR A 106 7.41 2.52 -15.09
CA THR A 106 8.40 1.46 -15.16
C THR A 106 9.77 2.03 -15.50
N GLU A 107 10.76 1.74 -14.68
CA GLU A 107 12.13 2.17 -14.96
C GLU A 107 12.70 1.40 -16.15
N SER A 108 13.30 2.12 -17.11
CA SER A 108 13.86 1.54 -18.33
C SER A 108 15.03 0.59 -18.07
N ASP A 109 15.84 0.91 -17.04
CA ASP A 109 17.06 0.15 -16.73
C ASP A 109 16.80 -1.14 -15.99
N THR A 110 15.82 -1.15 -15.07
CA THR A 110 15.57 -2.26 -14.14
C THR A 110 14.27 -2.99 -14.40
N GLY A 111 13.34 -2.39 -15.15
CA GLY A 111 11.99 -2.90 -15.35
C GLY A 111 11.11 -2.80 -14.10
N ARG A 112 11.56 -2.12 -13.07
CA ARG A 112 10.89 -2.02 -11.76
C ARG A 112 9.88 -0.89 -11.70
N ARG A 113 8.82 -1.11 -10.93
CA ARG A 113 7.81 -0.10 -10.64
C ARG A 113 7.78 0.15 -9.15
N PHE A 114 8.28 1.29 -8.74
CA PHE A 114 8.28 1.71 -7.32
C PHE A 114 6.99 2.42 -6.98
N VAL A 115 6.66 2.44 -5.70
CA VAL A 115 5.54 3.23 -5.17
C VAL A 115 6.09 4.52 -4.59
N GLY A 116 5.69 5.63 -5.16
CA GLY A 116 6.02 6.97 -4.68
C GLY A 116 4.82 7.68 -4.08
N ILE A 117 4.93 8.98 -3.92
CA ILE A 117 3.84 9.83 -3.42
C ILE A 117 3.58 10.99 -4.37
N GLY A 118 2.34 11.46 -4.40
CA GLY A 118 1.92 12.60 -5.19
C GLY A 118 0.43 12.54 -5.50
N ASP A 119 -0.13 13.66 -5.94
CA ASP A 119 -1.51 13.70 -6.40
C ASP A 119 -1.68 12.81 -7.63
N GLU A 120 -2.68 11.94 -7.59
CA GLU A 120 -2.98 11.05 -8.69
C GLU A 120 -4.48 10.73 -8.70
N ASP A 121 -5.19 11.29 -9.66
CA ASP A 121 -6.61 11.04 -9.85
C ASP A 121 -6.88 9.83 -10.75
N GLY A 122 -5.84 9.29 -11.36
CA GLY A 122 -5.92 8.17 -12.28
C GLY A 122 -5.62 6.82 -11.64
N PRO A 123 -5.53 5.78 -12.47
CA PRO A 123 -5.34 4.40 -12.00
C PRO A 123 -4.01 4.16 -11.28
N ALA A 124 -2.99 4.99 -11.48
CA ALA A 124 -1.71 4.86 -10.78
C ALA A 124 -1.83 5.00 -9.25
N GLY A 125 -2.86 5.66 -8.76
CA GLY A 125 -3.13 5.85 -7.33
C GLY A 125 -4.17 4.91 -6.73
N ILE A 126 -4.65 3.91 -7.48
CA ILE A 126 -5.73 3.02 -7.03
C ILE A 126 -5.16 1.66 -6.66
N PHE A 127 -5.32 1.29 -5.40
CA PHE A 127 -4.84 0.03 -4.83
C PHE A 127 -6.02 -0.79 -4.31
N GLY A 128 -5.73 -2.02 -3.96
CA GLY A 128 -6.64 -2.92 -3.25
C GLY A 128 -5.87 -3.75 -2.24
N ILE A 129 -6.62 -4.43 -1.39
CA ILE A 129 -6.07 -5.34 -0.39
C ILE A 129 -6.72 -6.70 -0.58
N SER A 130 -5.93 -7.75 -0.58
CA SER A 130 -6.42 -9.12 -0.67
C SER A 130 -5.78 -10.00 0.39
N ARG A 131 -6.54 -10.95 0.93
CA ARG A 131 -6.02 -11.91 1.89
C ARG A 131 -5.22 -13.00 1.19
N ASP A 132 -4.09 -13.37 1.78
CA ASP A 132 -3.26 -14.47 1.34
C ASP A 132 -2.62 -15.15 2.56
N ASN A 133 -2.93 -16.44 2.79
CA ASN A 133 -2.38 -17.25 3.88
C ASN A 133 -2.44 -16.59 5.27
N GLY A 134 -3.56 -15.96 5.62
CA GLY A 134 -3.78 -15.32 6.93
C GLY A 134 -3.19 -13.92 7.07
N ALA A 135 -2.47 -13.44 6.09
CA ALA A 135 -1.97 -12.07 5.99
C ALA A 135 -2.62 -11.37 4.81
N TYR A 136 -2.19 -10.14 4.50
CA TYR A 136 -2.74 -9.37 3.42
C TYR A 136 -1.66 -8.94 2.43
N ASN A 137 -2.00 -8.95 1.15
CA ASN A 137 -1.22 -8.31 0.11
C ASN A 137 -1.85 -6.98 -0.26
N ILE A 138 -1.01 -5.99 -0.55
CA ILE A 138 -1.44 -4.74 -1.19
C ILE A 138 -1.25 -4.93 -2.68
N VAL A 139 -2.31 -4.71 -3.45
CA VAL A 139 -2.38 -5.03 -4.87
C VAL A 139 -2.62 -3.75 -5.66
N TRP A 140 -1.95 -3.62 -6.78
CA TRP A 140 -2.23 -2.61 -7.78
C TRP A 140 -2.62 -3.32 -9.08
N CYS A 141 -3.81 -3.07 -9.54
CA CYS A 141 -4.34 -3.78 -10.73
C CYS A 141 -5.25 -2.84 -11.53
N PRO A 142 -4.68 -1.88 -12.26
CA PRO A 142 -5.47 -0.95 -13.04
C PRO A 142 -6.07 -1.65 -14.25
N ALA A 143 -7.38 -1.44 -14.48
CA ALA A 143 -8.04 -1.81 -15.72
C ALA A 143 -7.71 -0.77 -16.78
N MET A 144 -6.63 -0.99 -17.53
CA MET A 144 -6.26 -0.12 -18.65
C MET A 144 -6.33 -0.87 -19.97
N MET A 145 -7.15 -0.37 -20.91
CA MET A 145 -7.12 -0.70 -22.34
C MET A 145 -6.89 -2.19 -22.68
N GLY A 146 -7.60 -3.09 -21.98
CA GLY A 146 -7.65 -4.50 -22.32
C GLY A 146 -6.58 -5.41 -21.71
N ARG A 147 -5.57 -4.89 -20.99
CA ARG A 147 -4.60 -5.71 -20.27
C ARG A 147 -4.24 -5.08 -18.92
N PRO A 148 -4.80 -5.58 -17.80
CA PRO A 148 -4.38 -5.12 -16.49
C PRO A 148 -2.92 -5.54 -16.25
N ARG A 149 -2.07 -4.58 -15.92
CA ARG A 149 -0.70 -4.83 -15.47
C ARG A 149 -0.68 -4.90 -13.95
N CYS A 150 -1.24 -5.96 -13.41
CA CYS A 150 -1.31 -6.15 -11.98
C CYS A 150 0.07 -6.35 -11.37
N GLY A 151 0.23 -5.92 -10.12
CA GLY A 151 1.40 -6.19 -9.30
C GLY A 151 1.01 -6.21 -7.84
N ARG A 152 1.76 -6.98 -7.05
CA ARG A 152 1.62 -7.02 -5.60
C ARG A 152 2.79 -6.28 -4.97
N ALA A 153 2.50 -5.51 -3.93
CA ALA A 153 3.55 -4.81 -3.21
C ALA A 153 4.51 -5.80 -2.55
N GLY A 154 5.78 -5.63 -2.82
CA GLY A 154 6.87 -6.35 -2.19
C GLY A 154 7.91 -5.38 -1.65
N ILE A 155 8.89 -5.89 -0.93
CA ILE A 155 10.00 -5.10 -0.41
C ILE A 155 11.24 -5.42 -1.21
N LEU A 156 11.85 -4.38 -1.77
CA LEU A 156 13.11 -4.45 -2.49
C LEU A 156 14.16 -3.65 -1.74
N VAL A 157 15.33 -4.24 -1.54
CA VAL A 157 16.46 -3.54 -0.92
C VAL A 157 17.36 -2.99 -2.01
N GLU A 158 17.54 -1.68 -2.04
CA GLU A 158 18.43 -0.99 -2.97
C GLU A 158 19.38 -0.09 -2.20
N ASN A 159 20.68 -0.36 -2.30
CA ASN A 159 21.72 0.39 -1.57
C ASN A 159 21.44 0.50 -0.05
N GLY A 160 20.95 -0.58 0.55
CA GLY A 160 20.60 -0.63 1.97
C GLY A 160 19.25 0.02 2.32
N VAL A 161 18.55 0.62 1.36
CA VAL A 161 17.23 1.23 1.56
C VAL A 161 16.14 0.23 1.17
N ARG A 162 15.18 0.04 2.06
CA ARG A 162 14.06 -0.88 1.84
C ARG A 162 12.90 -0.10 1.22
N LEU A 163 12.53 -0.49 0.01
CA LEU A 163 11.53 0.22 -0.81
C LEU A 163 10.38 -0.72 -1.19
N VAL A 164 9.20 -0.16 -1.31
CA VAL A 164 8.05 -0.89 -1.84
C VAL A 164 8.08 -0.85 -3.36
N ALA A 165 8.07 -2.03 -3.96
CA ALA A 165 8.03 -2.19 -5.42
C ALA A 165 7.04 -3.30 -5.80
N LEU A 166 6.48 -3.23 -7.01
CA LEU A 166 5.45 -4.17 -7.46
C LEU A 166 6.02 -5.44 -8.10
N ASP A 167 7.23 -5.38 -8.58
CA ASP A 167 7.79 -6.40 -9.47
C ASP A 167 8.80 -7.28 -8.73
N GLY A 168 8.31 -7.98 -7.75
CA GLY A 168 9.06 -8.91 -6.92
C GLY A 168 8.09 -9.85 -6.20
N ASP A 169 8.61 -10.60 -5.24
CA ASP A 169 7.78 -11.47 -4.42
C ASP A 169 6.83 -10.63 -3.56
N ALA A 170 5.58 -11.01 -3.50
CA ALA A 170 4.58 -10.36 -2.67
C ALA A 170 5.00 -10.43 -1.20
N PHE A 171 4.85 -9.32 -0.49
CA PHE A 171 5.19 -9.23 0.91
C PHE A 171 3.90 -9.24 1.76
N PRO A 172 3.83 -10.06 2.81
CA PRO A 172 2.64 -10.11 3.65
C PRO A 172 2.62 -8.96 4.65
N PHE A 173 1.47 -8.31 4.73
CA PHE A 173 1.24 -7.18 5.64
C PHE A 173 0.12 -7.48 6.63
N GLU A 174 0.15 -6.74 7.72
CA GLU A 174 -0.93 -6.59 8.68
C GLU A 174 -1.15 -5.11 9.00
N PHE A 175 -2.29 -4.77 9.56
CA PHE A 175 -2.69 -3.40 9.81
C PHE A 175 -2.91 -3.19 11.31
N ILE A 176 -2.16 -2.25 11.87
CA ILE A 176 -2.20 -1.94 13.30
C ILE A 176 -2.86 -0.58 13.46
N LYS A 177 -3.98 -0.52 14.16
CA LYS A 177 -4.65 0.74 14.42
C LYS A 177 -3.73 1.68 15.20
N ALA A 178 -3.54 2.88 14.67
CA ALA A 178 -2.70 3.88 15.31
C ALA A 178 -3.35 4.53 16.52
#